data_47fea9cee9d5b4acef89038f257b7b44
#
_entry.id   47fea9cee9d5b4acef89038f257b7b44
#
_cell.length_a   1.000
_cell.length_b   1.000
_cell.length_c   1.000
_cell.angle_alpha   90.00
_cell.angle_beta   90.00
_cell.angle_gamma   90.00
#
_symmetry.space_group_name_H-M   'P 1'
#
loop_
_entity.id
_entity.type
_entity.pdbx_description
1 polymer ?
#
loop_
_entity_poly.entity_id
_entity_poly.type
_entity_poly.pdbx_seq_one_letter_code
_entity_poly.pdbx_strand_id
1 'polypeptide(L)' 'MPEVDYRILILDLLRERGPAKTICPSEVLSDNDKQNPELMEEVRAAARTLASQQRIEITQRGKVVDPAQFKGPIRLRLKR' A
#
# COMPACT_ATOMS: atom_id res chain seq x y z
N MET A 1 -0.46 22.63 -8.31
CA MET A 1 0.29 21.37 -8.45
C MET A 1 -0.65 20.22 -8.17
N PRO A 2 -0.60 19.19 -8.99
CA PRO A 2 -1.43 18.02 -8.72
C PRO A 2 -0.96 17.35 -7.43
N GLU A 3 -1.89 16.96 -6.62
CA GLU A 3 -1.58 16.15 -5.45
C GLU A 3 -1.16 14.76 -5.89
N VAL A 4 -0.27 14.16 -5.12
CA VAL A 4 0.15 12.77 -5.37
C VAL A 4 -1.00 11.84 -5.00
N ASP A 5 -1.41 11.01 -5.94
CA ASP A 5 -2.41 9.98 -5.65
C ASP A 5 -1.69 8.67 -5.36
N TYR A 6 -1.59 8.33 -4.08
CA TYR A 6 -0.87 7.13 -3.65
C TYR A 6 -1.53 5.85 -4.11
N ARG A 7 -2.84 5.88 -4.42
CA ARG A 7 -3.51 4.69 -4.97
C ARG A 7 -2.92 4.34 -6.33
N ILE A 8 -2.66 5.34 -7.16
CA ILE A 8 -2.05 5.14 -8.47
C ILE A 8 -0.63 4.61 -8.30
N LEU A 9 0.15 5.22 -7.42
CA LEU A 9 1.53 4.80 -7.19
C LEU A 9 1.61 3.36 -6.67
N ILE A 10 0.72 2.98 -5.76
CA ILE A 10 0.67 1.61 -5.24
C ILE A 10 0.38 0.63 -6.37
N LEU A 11 -0.65 0.91 -7.17
CA LEU A 11 -1.03 0.00 -8.26
C LEU A 11 0.06 -0.10 -9.31
N ASP A 12 0.67 1.03 -9.68
CA ASP A 12 1.75 1.02 -10.66
C ASP A 12 2.93 0.19 -10.19
N LEU A 13 3.34 0.38 -8.94
CA LEU A 13 4.48 -0.37 -8.39
C LEU A 13 4.16 -1.86 -8.31
N LEU A 14 2.95 -2.22 -7.88
CA LEU A 14 2.55 -3.62 -7.81
C LEU A 14 2.48 -4.28 -9.18
N ARG A 15 1.99 -3.56 -10.19
CA ARG A 15 1.97 -4.07 -11.57
C ARG A 15 3.38 -4.28 -12.10
N GLU A 16 4.28 -3.38 -11.78
CA GLU A 16 5.69 -3.49 -12.17
C GLU A 16 6.36 -4.70 -11.52
N ARG A 17 6.06 -4.97 -10.24
CA ARG A 17 6.64 -6.10 -9.51
C ARG A 17 6.04 -7.43 -9.90
N GLY A 18 4.77 -7.45 -10.30
CA GLY A 18 4.05 -8.65 -10.74
C GLY A 18 3.06 -9.18 -9.70
N PRO A 19 2.13 -10.06 -10.13
CA PRO A 19 0.95 -10.41 -9.32
C PRO A 19 1.25 -11.22 -8.06
N ALA A 20 2.39 -11.92 -8.01
CA ALA A 20 2.74 -12.73 -6.84
C ALA A 20 3.65 -11.99 -5.86
N LYS A 21 4.02 -10.75 -6.17
CA LYS A 21 4.97 -10.01 -5.37
C LYS A 21 4.26 -9.07 -4.42
N THR A 22 4.93 -8.75 -3.32
CA THR A 22 4.43 -7.80 -2.34
C THR A 22 5.35 -6.59 -2.26
N ILE A 23 4.80 -5.48 -1.80
CA ILE A 23 5.59 -4.28 -1.49
C ILE A 23 5.28 -3.82 -0.08
N CYS A 24 6.22 -3.07 0.52
CA CYS A 24 5.95 -2.32 1.74
C CYS A 24 5.32 -0.98 1.34
N PRO A 25 4.38 -0.44 2.12
CA PRO A 25 3.79 0.86 1.80
C PRO A 25 4.82 1.96 1.59
N SER A 26 5.92 1.94 2.35
CA SER A 26 6.97 2.95 2.23
C SER A 26 7.67 2.95 0.89
N GLU A 27 7.56 1.88 0.10
CA GLU A 27 8.24 1.82 -1.20
C GLU A 27 7.67 2.81 -2.21
N VAL A 28 6.47 3.34 -1.98
CA VAL A 28 5.90 4.37 -2.86
C VAL A 28 6.35 5.78 -2.48
N LEU A 29 7.10 5.92 -1.39
CA LEU A 29 7.63 7.21 -0.93
C LEU A 29 9.12 7.33 -1.26
N SER A 30 9.57 8.56 -1.51
CA SER A 30 11.00 8.84 -1.61
C SER A 30 11.67 8.65 -0.25
N ASP A 31 12.99 8.51 -0.23
CA ASP A 31 13.72 8.31 1.02
C ASP A 31 13.48 9.43 2.03
N ASN A 32 13.36 10.67 1.56
CA ASN A 32 13.05 11.80 2.44
C ASN A 32 11.65 11.70 3.03
N ASP A 33 10.69 11.27 2.22
CA ASP A 33 9.29 11.19 2.62
C ASP A 33 8.99 10.02 3.54
N LYS A 34 9.81 8.97 3.50
CA LYS A 34 9.63 7.80 4.37
C LYS A 34 9.68 8.14 5.85
N GLN A 35 10.30 9.25 6.21
CA GLN A 35 10.41 9.69 7.60
C GLN A 35 9.24 10.60 8.02
N ASN A 36 8.33 10.88 7.10
CA ASN A 36 7.19 11.73 7.39
C ASN A 36 5.97 10.87 7.75
N PRO A 37 5.56 10.84 9.04
CA PRO A 37 4.45 9.99 9.47
C PRO A 37 3.11 10.35 8.84
N GLU A 38 2.93 11.63 8.47
CA GLU A 38 1.70 12.05 7.79
C GLU A 38 1.60 11.43 6.40
N LEU A 39 2.70 11.41 5.67
CA LEU A 39 2.73 10.81 4.33
C LEU A 39 2.58 9.30 4.42
N MET A 40 3.22 8.67 5.41
CA MET A 40 3.02 7.24 5.63
C MET A 40 1.55 6.90 5.90
N GLU A 41 0.86 7.74 6.69
CA GLU A 41 -0.55 7.51 6.94
C GLU A 41 -1.38 7.70 5.68
N GLU A 42 -1.03 8.66 4.82
CA GLU A 42 -1.73 8.83 3.54
C GLU A 42 -1.56 7.60 2.65
N VAL A 43 -0.37 7.02 2.62
CA VAL A 43 -0.14 5.77 1.86
C VAL A 43 -0.98 4.63 2.44
N ARG A 44 -1.01 4.51 3.76
CA ARG A 44 -1.81 3.46 4.42
C ARG A 44 -3.30 3.65 4.17
N ALA A 45 -3.78 4.90 4.18
CA ALA A 45 -5.17 5.20 3.86
C ALA A 45 -5.50 4.83 2.42
N ALA A 46 -4.61 5.12 1.48
CA ALA A 46 -4.78 4.73 0.08
C ALA A 46 -4.83 3.21 -0.05
N ALA A 47 -3.97 2.50 0.68
CA ALA A 47 -3.97 1.03 0.68
C ALA A 47 -5.28 0.47 1.22
N ARG A 48 -5.80 1.04 2.31
CA ARG A 48 -7.09 0.62 2.87
C ARG A 48 -8.22 0.80 1.85
N THR A 49 -8.22 1.94 1.15
CA THR A 49 -9.21 2.21 0.10
C THR A 49 -9.15 1.16 -1.00
N LEU A 50 -7.94 0.88 -1.53
CA LEU A 50 -7.77 -0.10 -2.59
C LEU A 50 -8.17 -1.51 -2.12
N ALA A 51 -7.84 -1.87 -0.90
CA ALA A 51 -8.20 -3.17 -0.35
C ALA A 51 -9.72 -3.29 -0.16
N SER A 52 -10.38 -2.22 0.28
CA SER A 52 -11.84 -2.19 0.40
C SER A 52 -12.53 -2.33 -0.95
N GLN A 53 -11.89 -1.83 -2.01
CA GLN A 53 -12.38 -1.98 -3.38
C GLN A 53 -11.98 -3.32 -4.00
N GLN A 54 -11.31 -4.16 -3.24
CA GLN A 54 -10.82 -5.48 -3.67
C GLN A 54 -9.84 -5.42 -4.84
N ARG A 55 -9.09 -4.35 -4.94
CA ARG A 55 -8.07 -4.20 -5.98
C ARG A 55 -6.71 -4.71 -5.52
N ILE A 56 -6.45 -4.65 -4.22
CA ILE A 56 -5.24 -5.19 -3.61
C ILE A 56 -5.61 -5.95 -2.34
N GLU A 57 -4.63 -6.68 -1.81
CA GLU A 57 -4.74 -7.30 -0.49
C GLU A 57 -3.69 -6.72 0.43
N ILE A 58 -4.07 -6.49 1.68
CA ILE A 58 -3.15 -6.11 2.75
C ILE A 58 -2.81 -7.39 3.49
N THR A 59 -1.52 -7.67 3.65
CA THR A 59 -1.09 -8.89 4.33
C THR A 59 -0.18 -8.58 5.50
N GLN A 60 -0.19 -9.46 6.49
CA GLN A 60 0.75 -9.47 7.60
C GLN A 60 1.21 -10.90 7.78
N ARG A 61 2.53 -11.11 7.77
CA ARG A 61 3.12 -12.44 7.91
C ARG A 61 2.55 -13.44 6.91
N GLY A 62 2.31 -12.97 5.68
CA GLY A 62 1.81 -13.81 4.60
C GLY A 62 0.30 -14.06 4.61
N LYS A 63 -0.42 -13.52 5.58
CA LYS A 63 -1.88 -13.71 5.68
C LYS A 63 -2.61 -12.42 5.37
N VAL A 64 -3.71 -12.52 4.61
CA VAL A 64 -4.58 -11.38 4.34
C VAL A 64 -5.23 -10.93 5.63
N VAL A 65 -5.20 -9.61 5.86
CA VAL A 65 -5.82 -9.01 7.05
C VAL A 65 -6.96 -8.08 6.65
N ASP A 66 -7.85 -7.82 7.59
CA ASP A 66 -8.96 -6.90 7.38
C ASP A 66 -8.40 -5.48 7.19
N PRO A 67 -8.74 -4.79 6.08
CA PRO A 67 -8.25 -3.42 5.86
C PRO A 67 -8.65 -2.44 6.95
N ALA A 68 -9.72 -2.71 7.69
CA ALA A 68 -10.20 -1.83 8.75
C ALA A 68 -9.56 -2.12 10.11
N GLN A 69 -8.88 -3.24 10.27
CA GLN A 69 -8.46 -3.71 11.60
C GLN A 69 -7.08 -4.34 11.59
N PHE A 70 -6.08 -3.61 11.16
CA PHE A 70 -4.71 -4.12 11.26
C PHE A 70 -3.86 -3.18 12.10
N LYS A 71 -2.82 -3.75 12.71
CA LYS A 71 -1.79 -3.01 13.45
C LYS A 71 -0.42 -3.52 13.05
N GLY A 72 0.55 -2.60 13.03
CA GLY A 72 1.93 -2.95 12.74
C GLY A 72 2.27 -3.00 11.26
N PRO A 73 3.44 -3.54 10.93
CA PRO A 73 3.92 -3.57 9.55
C PRO A 73 3.02 -4.41 8.66
N ILE A 74 2.79 -3.91 7.45
CA ILE A 74 1.97 -4.58 6.45
C ILE A 74 2.71 -4.68 5.14
N ARG A 75 2.24 -5.58 4.28
CA ARG A 75 2.68 -5.66 2.89
C ARG A 75 1.45 -5.64 2.00
N LEU A 76 1.64 -5.18 0.79
CA LEU A 76 0.55 -5.01 -0.19
C LEU A 76 0.82 -5.91 -1.38
N ARG A 77 -0.23 -6.49 -1.96
CA ARG A 77 -0.13 -7.25 -3.21
C ARG A 77 -1.39 -7.10 -4.03
N LEU A 78 -1.29 -7.33 -5.34
CA LEU A 78 -2.46 -7.30 -6.21
C LEU A 78 -3.45 -8.38 -5.83
N LYS A 79 -4.73 -8.04 -5.84
CA LYS A 79 -5.80 -9.01 -5.65
C LYS A 79 -5.90 -9.88 -6.91
N ARG A 80 -6.00 -11.17 -6.72
CA ARG A 80 -6.20 -12.12 -7.81
C ARG A 80 -7.68 -12.38 -8.08
#